data_30f0a68de70caa04c4b7fc42a6f47f6e
#
_entry.id   30f0a68de70caa04c4b7fc42a6f47f6e
#
_cell.length_a   1.000
_cell.length_b   1.000
_cell.length_c   1.000
_cell.angle_alpha   90.00
_cell.angle_beta   90.00
_cell.angle_gamma   90.00
#
_symmetry.space_group_name_H-M   'P 1'
#
loop_
_entity.id
_entity.type
_entity.pdbx_description
1 polymer ?
#
loop_
_entity_poly.entity_id
_entity_poly.type
_entity_poly.pdbx_seq_one_letter_code
_entity_poly.pdbx_strand_id
1 'polypeptide(L)'
;VVATVPGKDHTTFIVDMTSQAWLTTNEVDRPLWKHWMVIVKPNNVASSKSLLFIGGGGNGGKPPTGAEGNLVKIALATKSVVSELKMVPNQPLVFAGETEGRKEDSLIAYTWDKFLRTGDKKWPARLPMTKSAVRAMDTVTAVCGSAAGGNVKVDGFVVAGGSKRGWTTWMTAIV
;
A
#
# COMPACT_ATOMS: atom_id res chain seq x y z
N VAL A 1 -11.22 6.62 -5.70
CA VAL A 1 -10.76 7.94 -5.22
C VAL A 1 -11.85 8.52 -4.33
N VAL A 2 -11.49 8.89 -3.10
CA VAL A 2 -12.45 9.50 -2.13
C VAL A 2 -12.27 11.01 -2.03
N ALA A 3 -11.08 11.53 -2.36
CA ALA A 3 -10.83 12.96 -2.42
C ALA A 3 -9.77 13.31 -3.47
N THR A 4 -9.89 14.51 -4.02
CA THR A 4 -8.90 15.14 -4.90
C THR A 4 -8.53 16.48 -4.32
N VAL A 5 -7.26 16.66 -4.01
CA VAL A 5 -6.72 17.85 -3.35
C VAL A 5 -5.80 18.59 -4.33
N PRO A 6 -6.20 19.77 -4.82
CA PRO A 6 -5.35 20.56 -5.70
C PRO A 6 -4.21 21.19 -4.92
N GLY A 7 -3.00 21.12 -5.45
CA GLY A 7 -1.83 21.89 -5.04
C GLY A 7 -1.45 22.90 -6.10
N LYS A 8 -0.44 23.73 -5.85
CA LYS A 8 0.03 24.75 -6.80
C LYS A 8 0.50 24.13 -8.12
N ASP A 9 1.33 23.08 -8.05
CA ASP A 9 1.98 22.47 -9.22
C ASP A 9 1.70 20.96 -9.33
N HIS A 10 0.72 20.46 -8.59
CA HIS A 10 0.34 19.03 -8.56
C HIS A 10 -1.11 18.84 -8.15
N THR A 11 -1.60 17.64 -8.36
CA THR A 11 -2.87 17.14 -7.80
C THR A 11 -2.58 15.92 -6.93
N THR A 12 -3.18 15.86 -5.76
CA THR A 12 -3.12 14.70 -4.87
C THR A 12 -4.45 13.96 -4.88
N PHE A 13 -4.43 12.65 -5.16
CA PHE A 13 -5.59 11.79 -5.03
C PHE A 13 -5.48 10.98 -3.75
N ILE A 14 -6.57 10.95 -2.97
CA ILE A 14 -6.73 10.09 -1.80
C ILE A 14 -7.63 8.92 -2.19
N VAL A 15 -7.16 7.71 -1.98
CA VAL A 15 -7.86 6.48 -2.39
C VAL A 15 -8.08 5.57 -1.20
N ASP A 16 -9.32 5.13 -0.98
CA ASP A 16 -9.65 3.96 -0.14
C ASP A 16 -9.54 2.71 -1.02
N MET A 17 -8.49 1.94 -0.79
CA MET A 17 -8.17 0.76 -1.58
C MET A 17 -8.41 -0.51 -0.77
N THR A 18 -9.19 -1.44 -1.31
CA THR A 18 -9.23 -2.81 -0.81
C THR A 18 -8.30 -3.66 -1.67
N SER A 19 -7.24 -4.20 -1.06
CA SER A 19 -6.24 -4.98 -1.81
C SER A 19 -6.64 -6.44 -1.98
N GLN A 20 -7.24 -7.04 -0.94
CA GLN A 20 -7.53 -8.48 -0.92
C GLN A 20 -8.36 -8.87 0.31
N ALA A 21 -8.90 -10.10 0.26
CA ALA A 21 -9.20 -10.89 1.45
C ALA A 21 -7.99 -11.83 1.73
N TRP A 22 -7.59 -11.92 2.99
CA TRP A 22 -6.52 -12.80 3.47
C TRP A 22 -6.96 -13.55 4.72
N LEU A 23 -6.91 -14.87 4.69
CA LEU A 23 -7.52 -15.78 5.66
C LEU A 23 -9.06 -15.67 5.65
N THR A 24 -9.70 -16.30 6.62
CA THR A 24 -11.15 -16.29 6.80
C THR A 24 -11.55 -15.67 8.12
N THR A 25 -12.82 -15.34 8.30
CA THR A 25 -13.36 -14.82 9.56
C THR A 25 -13.26 -15.82 10.73
N ASN A 26 -13.06 -17.11 10.44
CA ASN A 26 -12.78 -18.13 11.45
C ASN A 26 -11.31 -18.13 11.92
N GLU A 27 -10.43 -17.42 11.22
CA GLU A 27 -8.98 -17.41 11.48
C GLU A 27 -8.47 -16.05 11.96
N VAL A 28 -9.14 -14.96 11.54
CA VAL A 28 -8.75 -13.59 11.86
C VAL A 28 -9.98 -12.68 11.91
N ASP A 29 -9.96 -11.66 12.76
CA ASP A 29 -11.06 -10.71 12.93
C ASP A 29 -11.31 -9.83 11.68
N ARG A 30 -10.25 -9.55 10.90
CA ARG A 30 -10.27 -8.63 9.74
C ARG A 30 -9.61 -9.25 8.52
N PRO A 31 -10.29 -10.18 7.83
CA PRO A 31 -9.73 -10.82 6.64
C PRO A 31 -9.61 -9.87 5.44
N LEU A 32 -10.44 -8.80 5.39
CA LEU A 32 -10.42 -7.83 4.29
C LEU A 32 -9.38 -6.74 4.55
N TRP A 33 -8.33 -6.70 3.73
CA TRP A 33 -7.26 -5.72 3.86
C TRP A 33 -7.59 -4.44 3.11
N LYS A 34 -7.65 -3.34 3.86
CA LYS A 34 -7.92 -1.99 3.37
C LYS A 34 -6.73 -1.07 3.62
N HIS A 35 -6.51 -0.15 2.70
CA HIS A 35 -5.38 0.77 2.73
C HIS A 35 -5.80 2.16 2.33
N TRP A 36 -5.20 3.16 2.95
CA TRP A 36 -5.17 4.49 2.37
C TRP A 36 -4.02 4.59 1.38
N MET A 37 -4.31 5.12 0.20
CA MET A 37 -3.28 5.51 -0.75
C MET A 37 -3.31 7.02 -0.98
N VAL A 38 -2.13 7.59 -1.11
CA VAL A 38 -1.91 8.98 -1.51
C VAL A 38 -1.15 8.95 -2.83
N ILE A 39 -1.70 9.55 -3.88
CA ILE A 39 -1.09 9.60 -5.21
C ILE A 39 -0.85 11.07 -5.56
N VAL A 40 0.39 11.48 -5.70
CA VAL A 40 0.81 12.83 -6.10
C VAL A 40 1.13 12.83 -7.59
N LYS A 41 0.36 13.58 -8.35
CA LYS A 41 0.55 13.75 -9.80
C LYS A 41 0.97 15.19 -10.09
N PRO A 42 2.20 15.45 -10.55
CA PRO A 42 2.60 16.76 -11.06
C PRO A 42 1.73 17.22 -12.23
N ASN A 43 1.58 18.53 -12.41
CA ASN A 43 0.86 19.07 -13.58
C ASN A 43 1.60 18.79 -14.89
N ASN A 44 2.93 18.66 -14.85
CA ASN A 44 3.81 18.42 -15.99
C ASN A 44 4.53 17.06 -15.87
N VAL A 45 3.78 15.96 -15.83
CA VAL A 45 4.38 14.61 -15.83
C VAL A 45 5.19 14.40 -17.11
N ALA A 46 6.46 14.02 -16.95
CA ALA A 46 7.39 13.76 -18.05
C ALA A 46 7.94 12.31 -18.06
N SER A 47 7.60 11.51 -17.04
CA SER A 47 8.05 10.13 -16.93
C SER A 47 6.85 9.18 -16.79
N SER A 48 6.89 8.06 -17.50
CA SER A 48 5.94 6.96 -17.32
C SER A 48 6.28 6.05 -16.12
N LYS A 49 7.44 6.28 -15.47
CA LYS A 49 7.81 5.55 -14.25
C LYS A 49 7.29 6.29 -13.03
N SER A 50 6.76 5.54 -12.07
CA SER A 50 6.21 6.06 -10.81
C SER A 50 7.03 5.54 -9.62
N LEU A 51 7.06 6.30 -8.53
CA LEU A 51 7.54 5.80 -7.25
C LEU A 51 6.35 5.32 -6.41
N LEU A 52 6.43 4.09 -5.90
CA LEU A 52 5.54 3.58 -4.84
C LEU A 52 6.34 3.44 -3.55
N PHE A 53 5.98 4.23 -2.54
CA PHE A 53 6.50 4.08 -1.18
C PHE A 53 5.55 3.22 -0.34
N ILE A 54 6.05 2.14 0.25
CA ILE A 54 5.28 1.24 1.12
C ILE A 54 5.43 1.74 2.56
N GLY A 55 4.34 2.27 3.11
CA GLY A 55 4.25 2.84 4.45
C GLY A 55 3.56 1.92 5.46
N GLY A 56 3.75 2.26 6.74
CA GLY A 56 3.08 1.62 7.86
C GLY A 56 1.72 2.24 8.19
N GLY A 57 1.32 2.08 9.43
CA GLY A 57 0.05 2.58 9.98
C GLY A 57 -0.82 1.45 10.49
N GLY A 58 -1.96 1.81 11.06
CA GLY A 58 -2.91 0.87 11.67
C GLY A 58 -4.31 0.97 11.09
N ASN A 59 -5.06 -0.10 11.24
CA ASN A 59 -6.47 -0.20 10.86
C ASN A 59 -7.32 0.86 11.57
N GLY A 60 -8.36 1.36 10.91
CA GLY A 60 -9.29 2.34 11.47
C GLY A 60 -8.76 3.78 11.49
N GLY A 61 -7.60 4.05 10.88
CA GLY A 61 -7.08 5.41 10.70
C GLY A 61 -7.99 6.27 9.82
N LYS A 62 -8.05 7.57 10.13
CA LYS A 62 -8.78 8.53 9.30
C LYS A 62 -8.13 8.66 7.91
N PRO A 63 -8.91 9.03 6.88
CA PRO A 63 -8.34 9.31 5.57
C PRO A 63 -7.30 10.41 5.66
N PRO A 64 -6.18 10.30 4.91
CA PRO A 64 -5.24 11.41 4.75
C PRO A 64 -5.94 12.64 4.16
N THR A 65 -5.53 13.83 4.58
CA THR A 65 -6.07 15.09 4.05
C THR A 65 -5.22 15.67 2.92
N GLY A 66 -4.08 15.05 2.62
CA GLY A 66 -3.15 15.46 1.57
C GLY A 66 -1.90 14.58 1.55
N ALA A 67 -0.93 14.97 0.75
CA ALA A 67 0.36 14.30 0.65
C ALA A 67 1.39 14.90 1.61
N GLU A 68 2.31 14.06 2.10
CA GLU A 68 3.48 14.53 2.84
C GLU A 68 4.43 15.34 1.94
N GLY A 69 5.02 16.39 2.50
CA GLY A 69 5.85 17.31 1.73
C GLY A 69 7.01 16.68 0.96
N ASN A 70 7.58 15.60 1.49
CA ASN A 70 8.66 14.88 0.81
C ASN A 70 8.17 14.15 -0.45
N LEU A 71 6.97 13.55 -0.43
CA LEU A 71 6.39 12.93 -1.62
C LEU A 71 6.14 13.97 -2.71
N VAL A 72 5.62 15.14 -2.34
CA VAL A 72 5.40 16.26 -3.26
C VAL A 72 6.73 16.74 -3.86
N LYS A 73 7.77 16.94 -3.03
CA LYS A 73 9.11 17.36 -3.49
C LYS A 73 9.69 16.38 -4.51
N ILE A 74 9.60 15.07 -4.22
CA ILE A 74 10.10 14.03 -5.14
C ILE A 74 9.31 14.08 -6.45
N ALA A 75 7.97 14.11 -6.39
CA ALA A 75 7.13 14.15 -7.57
C ALA A 75 7.46 15.34 -8.48
N LEU A 76 7.59 16.54 -7.91
CA LEU A 76 7.91 17.75 -8.67
C LEU A 76 9.33 17.73 -9.25
N ALA A 77 10.31 17.27 -8.47
CA ALA A 77 11.71 17.19 -8.91
C ALA A 77 11.92 16.17 -10.04
N THR A 78 11.25 15.02 -9.96
CA THR A 78 11.38 13.95 -10.96
C THR A 78 10.39 14.06 -12.11
N LYS A 79 9.41 14.96 -12.00
CA LYS A 79 8.28 15.08 -12.96
C LYS A 79 7.58 13.74 -13.19
N SER A 80 7.47 12.94 -12.14
CA SER A 80 6.84 11.61 -12.17
C SER A 80 5.72 11.50 -11.14
N VAL A 81 4.81 10.56 -11.34
CA VAL A 81 3.82 10.22 -10.32
C VAL A 81 4.53 9.58 -9.13
N VAL A 82 4.18 10.01 -7.92
CA VAL A 82 4.71 9.45 -6.66
C VAL A 82 3.54 9.06 -5.78
N SER A 83 3.58 7.88 -5.20
CA SER A 83 2.50 7.36 -4.38
C SER A 83 2.98 6.74 -3.08
N GLU A 84 2.14 6.78 -2.06
CA GLU A 84 2.34 6.08 -0.80
C GLU A 84 1.17 5.12 -0.55
N LEU A 85 1.50 3.87 -0.28
CA LEU A 85 0.59 2.86 0.23
C LEU A 85 0.73 2.79 1.74
N LYS A 86 -0.31 3.17 2.49
CA LYS A 86 -0.31 3.12 3.96
C LYS A 86 -0.88 1.80 4.48
N MET A 87 -0.64 1.53 5.77
CA MET A 87 -1.23 0.40 6.51
C MET A 87 -0.74 -0.98 6.00
N VAL A 88 0.59 -1.10 5.75
CA VAL A 88 1.23 -2.38 5.43
C VAL A 88 2.17 -2.81 6.56
N PRO A 89 1.92 -3.95 7.24
CA PRO A 89 0.75 -4.83 7.10
C PRO A 89 -0.54 -4.16 7.56
N ASN A 90 -1.69 -4.75 7.20
CA ASN A 90 -2.98 -4.33 7.72
C ASN A 90 -3.08 -4.81 9.17
N GLN A 91 -3.08 -3.91 10.15
CA GLN A 91 -2.88 -4.20 11.58
C GLN A 91 -3.61 -3.21 12.49
N PRO A 92 -3.93 -3.54 13.78
CA PRO A 92 -3.76 -4.84 14.41
C PRO A 92 -4.70 -5.90 13.81
N LEU A 93 -4.32 -7.18 13.99
CA LEU A 93 -5.16 -8.33 13.65
C LEU A 93 -5.25 -9.26 14.87
N VAL A 94 -6.48 -9.65 15.26
CA VAL A 94 -6.76 -10.63 16.30
C VAL A 94 -6.99 -11.99 15.64
N PHE A 95 -6.12 -12.95 15.92
CA PHE A 95 -6.24 -14.31 15.38
C PHE A 95 -7.13 -15.19 16.27
N ALA A 96 -7.72 -16.21 15.67
CA ALA A 96 -8.58 -17.14 16.40
C ALA A 96 -7.87 -17.74 17.62
N GLY A 97 -8.54 -17.67 18.77
CA GLY A 97 -8.01 -18.11 20.07
C GLY A 97 -7.16 -17.06 20.79
N GLU A 98 -7.00 -15.86 20.24
CA GLU A 98 -6.33 -14.73 20.88
C GLU A 98 -7.33 -13.64 21.28
N THR A 99 -6.97 -12.85 22.29
CA THR A 99 -7.76 -11.70 22.78
C THR A 99 -7.14 -10.37 22.39
N GLU A 100 -5.85 -10.35 22.03
CA GLU A 100 -5.09 -9.15 21.72
C GLU A 100 -4.68 -9.11 20.24
N GLY A 101 -4.72 -7.92 19.68
CA GLY A 101 -4.33 -7.69 18.29
C GLY A 101 -2.81 -7.65 18.10
N ARG A 102 -2.30 -8.46 17.19
CA ARG A 102 -0.89 -8.48 16.81
C ARG A 102 -0.55 -7.38 15.81
N LYS A 103 0.64 -6.82 15.96
CA LYS A 103 1.17 -5.75 15.12
C LYS A 103 2.61 -6.03 14.76
N GLU A 104 3.06 -5.42 13.65
CA GLU A 104 4.46 -5.35 13.27
C GLU A 104 5.16 -6.73 13.30
N ASP A 105 6.26 -6.85 14.00
CA ASP A 105 7.04 -8.09 14.07
C ASP A 105 6.30 -9.22 14.77
N SER A 106 5.47 -8.91 15.77
CA SER A 106 4.62 -9.91 16.45
C SER A 106 3.61 -10.57 15.50
N LEU A 107 3.02 -9.80 14.59
CA LEU A 107 2.13 -10.33 13.55
C LEU A 107 2.89 -11.24 12.58
N ILE A 108 4.04 -10.80 12.13
CA ILE A 108 4.87 -11.54 11.18
C ILE A 108 5.38 -12.84 11.81
N ALA A 109 5.92 -12.77 13.03
CA ALA A 109 6.43 -13.94 13.75
C ALA A 109 5.34 -14.99 13.98
N TYR A 110 4.15 -14.56 14.41
CA TYR A 110 2.99 -15.45 14.61
C TYR A 110 2.63 -16.19 13.31
N THR A 111 2.56 -15.48 12.20
CA THR A 111 2.16 -16.07 10.92
C THR A 111 3.21 -17.02 10.36
N TRP A 112 4.50 -16.78 10.64
CA TRP A 112 5.58 -17.72 10.35
C TRP A 112 5.50 -18.96 11.25
N ASP A 113 5.26 -18.82 12.56
CA ASP A 113 5.08 -19.95 13.47
C ASP A 113 3.90 -20.84 13.01
N LYS A 114 2.77 -20.23 12.62
CA LYS A 114 1.64 -20.97 12.05
C LYS A 114 2.03 -21.76 10.81
N PHE A 115 2.75 -21.14 9.88
CA PHE A 115 3.22 -21.83 8.68
C PHE A 115 4.17 -22.99 9.01
N LEU A 116 5.14 -22.78 9.90
CA LEU A 116 6.12 -23.80 10.27
C LEU A 116 5.47 -25.01 10.96
N ARG A 117 4.41 -24.78 11.75
CA ARG A 117 3.67 -25.86 12.43
C ARG A 117 2.70 -26.61 11.54
N THR A 118 2.09 -25.92 10.56
CA THR A 118 0.99 -26.49 9.77
C THR A 118 1.39 -26.86 8.35
N GLY A 119 2.47 -26.30 7.82
CA GLY A 119 2.85 -26.39 6.41
C GLY A 119 1.93 -25.59 5.46
N ASP A 120 0.91 -24.91 5.99
CA ASP A 120 -0.08 -24.21 5.18
C ASP A 120 0.47 -22.85 4.68
N LYS A 121 0.72 -22.79 3.39
CA LYS A 121 1.36 -21.66 2.68
C LYS A 121 0.54 -20.37 2.68
N LYS A 122 -0.73 -20.39 3.09
CA LYS A 122 -1.54 -19.17 3.18
C LYS A 122 -1.13 -18.25 4.35
N TRP A 123 -0.47 -18.80 5.40
CA TRP A 123 -0.19 -18.08 6.63
C TRP A 123 0.84 -16.96 6.54
N PRO A 124 1.98 -17.08 5.83
CA PRO A 124 2.99 -16.02 5.86
C PRO A 124 2.46 -14.65 5.47
N ALA A 125 2.41 -13.71 6.42
CA ALA A 125 1.89 -12.35 6.20
C ALA A 125 2.66 -11.56 5.11
N ARG A 126 3.86 -12.01 4.75
CA ARG A 126 4.64 -11.45 3.64
C ARG A 126 3.93 -11.52 2.30
N LEU A 127 3.14 -12.57 2.08
CA LEU A 127 2.39 -12.75 0.83
C LEU A 127 1.30 -11.68 0.65
N PRO A 128 0.36 -11.48 1.61
CA PRO A 128 -0.62 -10.40 1.51
C PRO A 128 0.01 -9.00 1.55
N MET A 129 1.13 -8.78 2.25
CA MET A 129 1.87 -7.51 2.18
C MET A 129 2.35 -7.22 0.76
N THR A 130 2.95 -8.21 0.09
CA THR A 130 3.40 -8.10 -1.31
C THR A 130 2.24 -7.85 -2.26
N LYS A 131 1.16 -8.62 -2.11
CA LYS A 131 -0.05 -8.45 -2.93
C LYS A 131 -0.65 -7.05 -2.77
N SER A 132 -0.60 -6.46 -1.57
CA SER A 132 -1.05 -5.09 -1.36
C SER A 132 -0.24 -4.08 -2.19
N ALA A 133 1.08 -4.26 -2.29
CA ALA A 133 1.93 -3.40 -3.11
C ALA A 133 1.64 -3.57 -4.61
N VAL A 134 1.45 -4.80 -5.10
CA VAL A 134 1.05 -5.04 -6.50
C VAL A 134 -0.29 -4.37 -6.80
N ARG A 135 -1.30 -4.54 -5.95
CA ARG A 135 -2.60 -3.88 -6.12
C ARG A 135 -2.53 -2.36 -6.03
N ALA A 136 -1.58 -1.82 -5.27
CA ALA A 136 -1.33 -0.38 -5.25
C ALA A 136 -0.77 0.12 -6.59
N MET A 137 0.14 -0.61 -7.22
CA MET A 137 0.65 -0.28 -8.56
C MET A 137 -0.48 -0.29 -9.61
N ASP A 138 -1.33 -1.33 -9.60
CA ASP A 138 -2.53 -1.39 -10.46
C ASP A 138 -3.43 -0.17 -10.25
N THR A 139 -3.64 0.21 -8.98
CA THR A 139 -4.48 1.36 -8.61
C THR A 139 -3.91 2.67 -9.10
N VAL A 140 -2.59 2.89 -8.96
CA VAL A 140 -1.91 4.09 -9.50
C VAL A 140 -2.07 4.18 -11.01
N THR A 141 -1.82 3.07 -11.72
CA THR A 141 -1.98 2.99 -13.17
C THR A 141 -3.41 3.32 -13.60
N ALA A 142 -4.40 2.74 -12.93
CA ALA A 142 -5.82 2.97 -13.24
C ALA A 142 -6.26 4.41 -12.94
N VAL A 143 -5.90 4.97 -11.78
CA VAL A 143 -6.25 6.34 -11.40
C VAL A 143 -5.62 7.34 -12.36
N CYS A 144 -4.32 7.24 -12.63
CA CYS A 144 -3.62 8.17 -13.51
C CYS A 144 -4.07 8.05 -14.97
N GLY A 145 -4.36 6.84 -15.44
CA GLY A 145 -4.85 6.58 -16.79
C GLY A 145 -6.31 6.96 -17.04
N SER A 146 -7.07 7.27 -15.99
CA SER A 146 -8.45 7.76 -16.14
C SER A 146 -8.52 9.22 -16.59
N ALA A 147 -9.69 9.63 -17.10
CA ALA A 147 -9.94 11.04 -17.43
C ALA A 147 -9.73 11.98 -16.23
N ALA A 148 -10.17 11.58 -15.03
CA ALA A 148 -9.96 12.33 -13.81
C ALA A 148 -8.46 12.41 -13.41
N GLY A 149 -7.67 11.39 -13.75
CA GLY A 149 -6.22 11.37 -13.58
C GLY A 149 -5.45 12.10 -14.67
N GLY A 150 -6.13 12.57 -15.71
CA GLY A 150 -5.55 13.31 -16.85
C GLY A 150 -4.94 12.41 -17.93
N ASN A 151 -5.35 11.15 -18.01
CA ASN A 151 -4.89 10.16 -18.99
C ASN A 151 -3.35 9.98 -18.99
N VAL A 152 -2.73 10.06 -17.81
CA VAL A 152 -1.29 9.90 -17.64
C VAL A 152 -0.93 8.43 -17.67
N LYS A 153 -0.03 8.05 -18.57
CA LYS A 153 0.50 6.69 -18.66
C LYS A 153 1.50 6.42 -17.54
N VAL A 154 1.26 5.37 -16.75
CA VAL A 154 2.22 4.80 -15.81
C VAL A 154 2.42 3.34 -16.18
N ASP A 155 3.63 2.95 -16.57
CA ASP A 155 3.98 1.62 -17.11
C ASP A 155 5.17 0.98 -16.39
N GLY A 156 5.61 1.53 -15.27
CA GLY A 156 6.66 0.95 -14.45
C GLY A 156 6.81 1.65 -13.12
N PHE A 157 7.39 0.93 -12.16
CA PHE A 157 7.49 1.40 -10.80
C PHE A 157 8.91 1.24 -10.24
N VAL A 158 9.33 2.24 -9.49
CA VAL A 158 10.35 2.10 -8.46
C VAL A 158 9.60 1.89 -7.16
N VAL A 159 9.88 0.81 -6.43
CA VAL A 159 9.24 0.49 -5.16
C VAL A 159 10.22 0.71 -4.03
N ALA A 160 9.78 1.36 -2.96
CA ALA A 160 10.61 1.67 -1.80
C ALA A 160 9.86 1.41 -0.49
N GLY A 161 10.60 1.07 0.56
CA GLY A 161 10.05 0.86 1.90
C GLY A 161 11.16 0.59 2.90
N GLY A 162 10.87 0.80 4.19
CA GLY A 162 11.83 0.58 5.29
C GLY A 162 11.54 -0.70 6.08
N SER A 163 12.57 -1.34 6.65
CA SER A 163 12.43 -2.49 7.54
C SER A 163 11.61 -3.62 6.90
N LYS A 164 10.54 -4.06 7.54
CA LYS A 164 9.63 -5.11 7.01
C LYS A 164 8.97 -4.70 5.69
N ARG A 165 8.77 -3.40 5.42
CA ARG A 165 8.27 -2.88 4.14
C ARG A 165 9.39 -2.88 3.09
N GLY A 166 10.66 -2.74 3.50
CA GLY A 166 11.81 -2.97 2.62
C GLY A 166 11.88 -4.42 2.15
N TRP A 167 11.63 -5.40 3.03
CA TRP A 167 11.47 -6.78 2.60
C TRP A 167 10.30 -6.95 1.61
N THR A 168 9.15 -6.30 1.88
CA THR A 168 8.02 -6.30 0.93
C THR A 168 8.41 -5.71 -0.43
N THR A 169 9.27 -4.67 -0.45
CA THR A 169 9.82 -4.09 -1.69
C THR A 169 10.55 -5.13 -2.53
N TRP A 170 11.47 -5.90 -1.92
CA TRP A 170 12.17 -6.98 -2.62
C TRP A 170 11.23 -8.06 -3.15
N MET A 171 10.27 -8.48 -2.32
CA MET A 171 9.26 -9.47 -2.73
C MET A 171 8.40 -8.97 -3.89
N THR A 172 8.07 -7.68 -3.91
CA THR A 172 7.28 -7.06 -4.98
C THR A 172 8.04 -7.03 -6.32
N ALA A 173 9.37 -6.95 -6.28
CA ALA A 173 10.19 -6.98 -7.49
C ALA A 173 10.34 -8.39 -8.10
N ILE A 174 9.95 -9.44 -7.36
CA ILE A 174 10.06 -10.84 -7.81
C ILE A 174 8.78 -11.28 -8.54
N VAL A 175 7.64 -10.68 -8.26
CA VAL A 175 6.32 -11.02 -8.80
C VAL A 175 5.85 -9.99 -9.80
#